data_e6d149bdb315cf63b1bc6dbdb052325f
#
_entry.id   e6d149bdb315cf63b1bc6dbdb052325f
#
_cell.length_a   1.000
_cell.length_b   1.000
_cell.length_c   1.000
_cell.angle_alpha   90.00
_cell.angle_beta   90.00
_cell.angle_gamma   90.00
#
_symmetry.space_group_name_H-M   'P 1'
#
loop_
_entity.id
_entity.type
_entity.pdbx_description
1 polymer ?
#
loop_
_entity_poly.entity_id
_entity_poly.type
_entity_poly.pdbx_seq_one_letter_code
_entity_poly.pdbx_strand_id
1 'polypeptide(L)'
;NNEVFLRDGGRCSVYPKEQKRMKTIHIENNFAQVCPGLKIGIIGAQVTNTETAPRLWEQIDDEASRIAAAYKIDEINKRPAIQATRKAYRSFGKDPNRYRVSSEALCRRIIRGLGIYRIDTLVDLINLVSVRSGYSIGAFDADRIEGDTLILGVGKEGEIFRGIGRGVLNIEGLPVYRDDKGGIGTPTSDEERTKQ
;
A
#
# COMPACT_ATOMS: atom_id res chain seq x y z
N ASN A 1 -13.00 -12.88 -8.62
CA ASN A 1 -13.71 -11.59 -8.63
C ASN A 1 -13.22 -10.80 -7.43
N ASN A 2 -12.34 -9.83 -7.65
CA ASN A 2 -11.71 -9.02 -6.59
C ASN A 2 -12.38 -7.65 -6.58
N GLU A 3 -12.74 -7.14 -5.41
CA GLU A 3 -13.49 -5.90 -5.23
C GLU A 3 -12.64 -4.83 -4.52
N VAL A 4 -12.60 -3.62 -5.08
CA VAL A 4 -11.97 -2.38 -4.57
C VAL A 4 -13.02 -1.26 -4.60
N PHE A 5 -13.35 -0.36 -3.64
CA PHE A 5 -14.50 0.58 -3.63
C PHE A 5 -14.13 2.08 -3.63
N LEU A 6 -14.71 2.86 -4.54
CA LEU A 6 -14.66 4.33 -4.59
C LEU A 6 -16.01 4.95 -4.19
N ARG A 7 -15.99 5.99 -3.36
CA ARG A 7 -17.15 6.84 -3.13
C ARG A 7 -16.91 8.24 -3.68
N ASP A 8 -17.64 8.60 -4.72
CA ASP A 8 -17.81 9.98 -5.14
C ASP A 8 -19.31 10.30 -5.25
N GLY A 9 -19.68 11.52 -4.90
CA GLY A 9 -21.06 11.95 -4.88
C GLY A 9 -21.64 12.24 -6.26
N GLY A 10 -22.27 11.26 -6.90
CA GLY A 10 -23.07 11.51 -8.10
C GLY A 10 -23.28 10.32 -9.03
N ARG A 11 -24.46 9.71 -8.93
CA ARG A 11 -25.17 8.88 -9.90
C ARG A 11 -24.37 8.06 -10.93
N CYS A 12 -24.35 6.74 -10.75
CA CYS A 12 -24.78 5.83 -11.83
C CYS A 12 -25.21 4.48 -11.29
N SER A 13 -26.26 3.95 -11.83
CA SER A 13 -26.99 2.78 -11.41
C SER A 13 -26.51 1.50 -12.08
N VAL A 14 -26.89 0.41 -11.48
CA VAL A 14 -26.86 -1.02 -11.81
C VAL A 14 -25.69 -1.76 -11.16
N TYR A 15 -25.93 -2.22 -9.91
CA TYR A 15 -25.08 -3.21 -9.26
C TYR A 15 -25.89 -4.49 -9.00
N PRO A 16 -25.32 -5.70 -9.20
CA PRO A 16 -25.96 -6.95 -8.84
C PRO A 16 -26.14 -7.09 -7.32
N LYS A 17 -27.13 -7.84 -6.92
CA LYS A 17 -27.52 -8.14 -5.55
C LYS A 17 -26.37 -8.79 -4.78
N GLU A 18 -25.93 -8.10 -3.77
CA GLU A 18 -25.03 -8.34 -2.63
C GLU A 18 -23.86 -7.37 -2.65
N GLN A 19 -24.15 -6.10 -2.29
CA GLN A 19 -23.07 -5.17 -1.94
C GLN A 19 -22.41 -5.69 -0.66
N LYS A 20 -21.23 -6.31 -0.77
CA LYS A 20 -20.37 -6.50 0.39
C LYS A 20 -20.11 -5.12 1.01
N ARG A 21 -20.47 -4.99 2.28
CA ARG A 21 -20.33 -3.74 3.03
C ARG A 21 -18.87 -3.33 3.05
N MET A 22 -18.58 -2.08 2.73
CA MET A 22 -17.22 -1.53 2.81
C MET A 22 -16.68 -1.70 4.23
N LYS A 23 -15.47 -2.26 4.35
CA LYS A 23 -14.80 -2.44 5.65
C LYS A 23 -14.58 -1.08 6.31
N THR A 24 -14.75 -1.03 7.62
CA THR A 24 -14.46 0.18 8.42
C THR A 24 -13.01 0.12 8.90
N ILE A 25 -12.31 1.25 8.92
CA ILE A 25 -10.99 1.32 9.56
C ILE A 25 -11.12 2.03 10.91
N HIS A 26 -10.65 1.37 11.95
CA HIS A 26 -10.43 1.96 13.26
C HIS A 26 -8.94 2.20 13.49
N ILE A 27 -8.60 3.42 13.92
CA ILE A 27 -7.20 3.77 14.26
C ILE A 27 -7.04 3.66 15.77
N GLU A 28 -6.07 2.85 16.23
CA GLU A 28 -5.77 2.73 17.65
C GLU A 28 -5.37 4.08 18.27
N ASN A 29 -5.78 4.35 19.51
CA ASN A 29 -5.54 5.63 20.18
C ASN A 29 -4.05 5.98 20.30
N ASN A 30 -3.20 5.00 20.62
CA ASN A 30 -1.75 5.19 20.67
C ASN A 30 -1.17 5.60 19.31
N PHE A 31 -1.71 5.05 18.22
CA PHE A 31 -1.32 5.43 16.86
C PHE A 31 -1.79 6.86 16.52
N ALA A 32 -3.06 7.17 16.82
CA ALA A 32 -3.66 8.48 16.57
C ALA A 32 -2.94 9.61 17.34
N GLN A 33 -2.47 9.35 18.55
CA GLN A 33 -1.68 10.31 19.34
C GLN A 33 -0.34 10.66 18.69
N VAL A 34 0.33 9.68 18.08
CA VAL A 34 1.62 9.88 17.40
C VAL A 34 1.45 10.48 16.00
N CYS A 35 0.34 10.17 15.34
CA CYS A 35 0.01 10.62 13.98
C CYS A 35 -1.36 11.31 13.92
N PRO A 36 -1.56 12.45 14.63
CA PRO A 36 -2.89 13.07 14.79
C PRO A 36 -3.51 13.60 13.49
N GLY A 37 -2.71 13.80 12.45
CA GLY A 37 -3.18 14.29 11.15
C GLY A 37 -3.34 13.22 10.08
N LEU A 38 -3.25 11.92 10.45
CA LEU A 38 -3.34 10.84 9.50
C LEU A 38 -4.72 10.80 8.82
N LYS A 39 -4.68 10.69 7.48
CA LYS A 39 -5.85 10.41 6.66
C LYS A 39 -5.60 9.11 5.89
N ILE A 40 -6.61 8.23 5.87
CA ILE A 40 -6.58 6.96 5.18
C ILE A 40 -7.56 7.05 4.02
N GLY A 41 -7.08 6.79 2.81
CA GLY A 41 -7.91 6.57 1.64
C GLY A 41 -8.20 5.09 1.49
N ILE A 42 -9.46 4.71 1.35
CA ILE A 42 -9.88 3.36 1.01
C ILE A 42 -10.57 3.42 -0.33
N ILE A 43 -10.18 2.53 -1.20
CA ILE A 43 -10.81 2.33 -2.50
C ILE A 43 -11.26 0.89 -2.55
N GLY A 44 -12.52 0.64 -2.81
CA GLY A 44 -13.07 -0.67 -3.06
C GLY A 44 -13.59 -0.79 -4.52
N ALA A 45 -13.24 -1.81 -5.35
CA ALA A 45 -13.78 -2.06 -6.69
C ALA A 45 -13.91 -3.54 -6.99
N GLN A 46 -14.88 -3.87 -7.79
CA GLN A 46 -14.93 -5.17 -8.45
C GLN A 46 -14.06 -5.09 -9.70
N VAL A 47 -13.03 -5.92 -9.76
CA VAL A 47 -12.07 -5.91 -10.85
C VAL A 47 -11.94 -7.28 -11.47
N THR A 48 -11.74 -7.32 -12.80
CA THR A 48 -11.21 -8.49 -13.48
C THR A 48 -9.75 -8.21 -13.74
N ASN A 49 -8.88 -8.93 -13.03
CA ASN A 49 -7.44 -8.77 -13.19
C ASN A 49 -6.97 -9.51 -14.45
N THR A 50 -6.05 -8.90 -15.20
CA THR A 50 -5.54 -9.41 -16.47
C THR A 50 -4.06 -9.13 -16.58
N GLU A 51 -3.41 -9.63 -17.61
CA GLU A 51 -2.10 -9.11 -18.03
C GLU A 51 -2.20 -7.61 -18.31
N THR A 52 -1.14 -6.90 -17.96
CA THR A 52 -1.08 -5.45 -18.11
C THR A 52 -0.99 -5.05 -19.58
N ALA A 53 -1.96 -4.26 -20.04
CA ALA A 53 -2.00 -3.77 -21.40
C ALA A 53 -0.78 -2.88 -21.73
N PRO A 54 -0.26 -2.90 -22.96
CA PRO A 54 0.89 -2.08 -23.38
C PRO A 54 0.75 -0.60 -23.03
N ARG A 55 -0.44 -0.03 -23.18
CA ARG A 55 -0.73 1.38 -22.86
C ARG A 55 -0.45 1.73 -21.39
N LEU A 56 -0.69 0.81 -20.46
CA LEU A 56 -0.38 1.06 -19.04
C LEU A 56 1.14 1.02 -18.83
N TRP A 57 1.83 0.11 -19.52
CA TRP A 57 3.28 0.06 -19.48
C TRP A 57 3.95 1.30 -20.06
N GLU A 58 3.43 1.86 -21.14
CA GLU A 58 3.89 3.17 -21.67
C GLU A 58 3.80 4.26 -20.58
N GLN A 59 2.70 4.33 -19.83
CA GLN A 59 2.55 5.29 -18.74
C GLN A 59 3.52 5.03 -17.58
N ILE A 60 3.80 3.77 -17.27
CA ILE A 60 4.77 3.38 -16.23
C ILE A 60 6.18 3.79 -16.65
N ASP A 61 6.57 3.50 -17.89
CA ASP A 61 7.88 3.81 -18.42
C ASP A 61 8.09 5.33 -18.54
N ASP A 62 7.06 6.10 -18.95
CA ASP A 62 7.07 7.56 -18.95
C ASP A 62 7.26 8.12 -17.53
N GLU A 63 6.54 7.60 -16.53
CA GLU A 63 6.68 8.05 -15.16
C GLU A 63 8.04 7.65 -14.56
N ALA A 64 8.54 6.47 -14.88
CA ALA A 64 9.88 6.04 -14.50
C ALA A 64 10.95 6.98 -15.06
N SER A 65 10.83 7.36 -16.34
CA SER A 65 11.72 8.32 -16.99
C SER A 65 11.68 9.69 -16.31
N ARG A 66 10.49 10.17 -15.94
CA ARG A 66 10.33 11.44 -15.20
C ARG A 66 10.99 11.39 -13.83
N ILE A 67 10.79 10.30 -13.08
CA ILE A 67 11.41 10.14 -11.76
C ILE A 67 12.92 10.08 -11.87
N ALA A 68 13.46 9.32 -12.83
CA ALA A 68 14.90 9.21 -13.05
C ALA A 68 15.54 10.55 -13.46
N ALA A 69 14.81 11.37 -14.20
CA ALA A 69 15.28 12.71 -14.58
C ALA A 69 15.18 13.75 -13.46
N ALA A 70 14.13 13.63 -12.60
CA ALA A 70 13.82 14.62 -11.58
C ALA A 70 14.58 14.45 -10.26
N TYR A 71 15.02 13.22 -9.92
CA TYR A 71 15.57 12.91 -8.61
C TYR A 71 16.87 12.11 -8.68
N LYS A 72 17.78 12.42 -7.76
CA LYS A 72 18.89 11.54 -7.41
C LYS A 72 18.45 10.55 -6.33
N ILE A 73 19.20 9.46 -6.18
CA ILE A 73 18.84 8.37 -5.26
C ILE A 73 18.77 8.80 -3.79
N ASP A 74 19.55 9.79 -3.39
CA ASP A 74 19.58 10.38 -2.05
C ASP A 74 18.48 11.43 -1.81
N GLU A 75 17.71 11.77 -2.86
CA GLU A 75 16.61 12.72 -2.78
C GLU A 75 15.23 12.03 -2.65
N ILE A 76 15.13 10.76 -3.00
CA ILE A 76 13.86 10.02 -2.96
C ILE A 76 13.25 10.03 -1.56
N ASN A 77 14.03 9.88 -0.52
CA ASN A 77 13.55 9.90 0.85
C ASN A 77 13.10 11.29 1.33
N LYS A 78 13.34 12.34 0.56
CA LYS A 78 12.90 13.72 0.82
C LYS A 78 11.54 14.04 0.18
N ARG A 79 11.01 13.18 -0.67
CA ARG A 79 9.65 13.36 -1.24
C ARG A 79 8.63 13.42 -0.11
N PRO A 80 7.70 14.40 -0.08
CA PRO A 80 6.87 14.69 1.08
C PRO A 80 6.10 13.49 1.66
N ALA A 81 5.43 12.70 0.81
CA ALA A 81 4.68 11.53 1.27
C ALA A 81 5.59 10.43 1.84
N ILE A 82 6.74 10.18 1.20
CA ILE A 82 7.75 9.22 1.69
C ILE A 82 8.34 9.72 3.01
N GLN A 83 8.67 10.99 3.11
CA GLN A 83 9.24 11.59 4.32
C GLN A 83 8.25 11.52 5.50
N ALA A 84 6.96 11.75 5.26
CA ALA A 84 5.92 11.64 6.28
C ALA A 84 5.85 10.22 6.85
N THR A 85 5.82 9.19 6.00
CA THR A 85 5.82 7.79 6.45
C THR A 85 7.12 7.41 7.17
N ARG A 86 8.28 7.88 6.69
CA ARG A 86 9.57 7.69 7.37
C ARG A 86 9.60 8.36 8.74
N LYS A 87 8.96 9.53 8.89
CA LYS A 87 8.81 10.20 10.20
C LYS A 87 7.96 9.35 11.15
N ALA A 88 6.83 8.82 10.69
CA ALA A 88 5.99 7.92 11.49
C ALA A 88 6.77 6.68 11.96
N TYR A 89 7.55 6.03 11.08
CA TYR A 89 8.41 4.90 11.47
C TYR A 89 9.34 5.25 12.62
N ARG A 90 10.06 6.37 12.53
CA ARG A 90 10.97 6.82 13.62
C ARG A 90 10.22 7.08 14.92
N SER A 91 9.01 7.66 14.85
CA SER A 91 8.19 7.92 16.04
C SER A 91 7.74 6.64 16.74
N PHE A 92 7.67 5.51 16.01
CA PHE A 92 7.42 4.17 16.56
C PHE A 92 8.70 3.36 16.81
N GLY A 93 9.88 3.99 16.76
CA GLY A 93 11.16 3.34 17.02
C GLY A 93 11.70 2.48 15.86
N LYS A 94 11.10 2.54 14.68
CA LYS A 94 11.53 1.73 13.52
C LYS A 94 12.50 2.51 12.63
N ASP A 95 13.61 1.88 12.22
CA ASP A 95 14.54 2.47 11.27
C ASP A 95 14.01 2.38 9.82
N PRO A 96 13.64 3.52 9.19
CA PRO A 96 13.12 3.53 7.83
C PRO A 96 14.18 3.23 6.74
N ASN A 97 15.46 3.14 7.08
CA ASN A 97 16.50 2.72 6.14
C ASN A 97 16.54 1.19 6.02
N ARG A 98 16.30 0.50 7.11
CA ARG A 98 16.21 -0.96 7.17
C ARG A 98 14.86 -1.47 6.69
N TYR A 99 13.77 -0.80 7.13
CA TYR A 99 12.38 -1.13 6.77
C TYR A 99 11.83 -0.08 5.80
N ARG A 100 12.30 -0.15 4.56
CA ARG A 100 11.97 0.88 3.57
C ARG A 100 10.51 0.78 3.13
N VAL A 101 9.84 1.93 3.05
CA VAL A 101 8.46 2.00 2.54
C VAL A 101 8.41 1.60 1.06
N SER A 102 7.32 0.97 0.62
CA SER A 102 7.20 0.40 -0.73
C SER A 102 7.39 1.44 -1.83
N SER A 103 6.77 2.61 -1.71
CA SER A 103 6.92 3.70 -2.68
C SER A 103 8.37 4.18 -2.82
N GLU A 104 9.12 4.29 -1.72
CA GLU A 104 10.54 4.61 -1.74
C GLU A 104 11.36 3.50 -2.42
N ALA A 105 11.05 2.26 -2.12
CA ALA A 105 11.74 1.11 -2.71
C ALA A 105 11.56 1.07 -4.24
N LEU A 106 10.34 1.30 -4.73
CA LEU A 106 10.03 1.37 -6.17
C LEU A 106 10.77 2.53 -6.86
N CYS A 107 10.72 3.73 -6.29
CA CYS A 107 11.44 4.89 -6.86
C CYS A 107 12.96 4.67 -6.92
N ARG A 108 13.55 4.11 -5.85
CA ARG A 108 14.99 3.78 -5.85
C ARG A 108 15.35 2.71 -6.87
N ARG A 109 14.44 1.77 -7.12
CA ARG A 109 14.61 0.75 -8.14
C ARG A 109 14.63 1.37 -9.55
N ILE A 110 13.71 2.32 -9.82
CA ILE A 110 13.67 3.09 -11.07
C ILE A 110 15.01 3.82 -11.31
N ILE A 111 15.49 4.57 -10.33
CA ILE A 111 16.73 5.36 -10.46
C ILE A 111 17.97 4.48 -10.69
N ARG A 112 17.94 3.23 -10.20
CA ARG A 112 19.01 2.26 -10.47
C ARG A 112 18.91 1.59 -11.85
N GLY A 113 17.96 1.98 -12.68
CA GLY A 113 17.75 1.37 -14.01
C GLY A 113 17.12 -0.03 -13.97
N LEU A 114 16.58 -0.45 -12.82
CA LEU A 114 15.98 -1.79 -12.65
C LEU A 114 14.50 -1.84 -13.05
N GLY A 115 13.90 -0.69 -13.37
CA GLY A 115 12.48 -0.58 -13.70
C GLY A 115 11.53 -1.01 -12.57
N ILE A 116 10.24 -1.15 -12.87
CA ILE A 116 9.22 -1.71 -11.98
C ILE A 116 8.99 -3.17 -12.34
N TYR A 117 8.59 -3.99 -11.38
CA TYR A 117 8.19 -5.38 -11.64
C TYR A 117 6.93 -5.42 -12.51
N ARG A 118 6.88 -6.35 -13.44
CA ARG A 118 5.70 -6.66 -14.25
C ARG A 118 4.95 -7.79 -13.59
N ILE A 119 3.78 -7.54 -13.07
CA ILE A 119 2.98 -8.52 -12.31
C ILE A 119 1.65 -8.77 -13.03
N ASP A 120 0.73 -7.84 -12.91
CA ASP A 120 -0.59 -7.83 -13.53
C ASP A 120 -1.16 -6.41 -13.54
N THR A 121 -2.29 -6.20 -14.20
CA THR A 121 -2.88 -4.86 -14.38
C THR A 121 -3.11 -4.14 -13.06
N LEU A 122 -3.61 -4.82 -12.03
CA LEU A 122 -3.96 -4.16 -10.76
C LEU A 122 -2.72 -3.75 -9.99
N VAL A 123 -1.75 -4.65 -9.84
CA VAL A 123 -0.49 -4.36 -9.15
C VAL A 123 0.30 -3.29 -9.89
N ASP A 124 0.37 -3.37 -11.21
CA ASP A 124 1.12 -2.42 -12.03
C ASP A 124 0.50 -1.02 -11.98
N LEU A 125 -0.84 -0.91 -12.01
CA LEU A 125 -1.55 0.34 -11.82
C LEU A 125 -1.30 0.94 -10.42
N ILE A 126 -1.37 0.13 -9.38
CA ILE A 126 -1.09 0.55 -8.01
C ILE A 126 0.36 1.02 -7.88
N ASN A 127 1.30 0.31 -8.47
CA ASN A 127 2.70 0.70 -8.49
C ASN A 127 2.91 2.05 -9.22
N LEU A 128 2.24 2.28 -10.35
CA LEU A 128 2.27 3.56 -11.06
C LEU A 128 1.78 4.70 -10.16
N VAL A 129 0.62 4.53 -9.51
CA VAL A 129 0.08 5.54 -8.60
C VAL A 129 1.01 5.77 -7.41
N SER A 130 1.58 4.71 -6.86
CA SER A 130 2.52 4.77 -5.73
C SER A 130 3.78 5.55 -6.07
N VAL A 131 4.42 5.29 -7.21
CA VAL A 131 5.64 6.03 -7.59
C VAL A 131 5.34 7.48 -7.96
N ARG A 132 4.20 7.75 -8.59
CA ARG A 132 3.75 9.10 -8.94
C ARG A 132 3.47 9.96 -7.73
N SER A 133 2.73 9.44 -6.76
CA SER A 133 2.29 10.16 -5.56
C SER A 133 3.31 10.12 -4.41
N GLY A 134 4.10 9.07 -4.31
CA GLY A 134 4.97 8.77 -3.17
C GLY A 134 4.25 8.07 -2.01
N TYR A 135 2.94 7.81 -2.10
CA TYR A 135 2.21 7.04 -1.11
C TYR A 135 2.49 5.54 -1.24
N SER A 136 2.63 4.87 -0.10
CA SER A 136 2.59 3.40 -0.05
C SER A 136 1.14 2.95 -0.09
N ILE A 137 0.82 2.09 -1.04
CA ILE A 137 -0.54 1.61 -1.28
C ILE A 137 -0.51 0.10 -1.12
N GLY A 138 -1.35 -0.44 -0.23
CA GLY A 138 -1.62 -1.87 -0.10
C GLY A 138 -2.82 -2.27 -0.94
N ALA A 139 -2.82 -3.49 -1.43
CA ALA A 139 -3.93 -4.06 -2.16
C ALA A 139 -4.27 -5.45 -1.61
N PHE A 140 -5.52 -5.63 -1.26
CA PHE A 140 -5.98 -6.82 -0.55
C PHE A 140 -7.18 -7.44 -1.27
N ASP A 141 -7.21 -8.76 -1.34
CA ASP A 141 -8.41 -9.49 -1.71
C ASP A 141 -9.44 -9.37 -0.56
N ALA A 142 -10.52 -8.64 -0.82
CA ALA A 142 -11.55 -8.38 0.18
C ALA A 142 -12.24 -9.67 0.67
N ASP A 143 -12.22 -10.75 -0.13
CA ASP A 143 -12.78 -12.05 0.24
C ASP A 143 -11.92 -12.82 1.26
N ARG A 144 -10.63 -12.44 1.37
CA ARG A 144 -9.67 -13.03 2.31
C ARG A 144 -9.51 -12.23 3.60
N ILE A 145 -10.17 -11.07 3.70
CA ILE A 145 -10.19 -10.26 4.92
C ILE A 145 -11.24 -10.81 5.87
N GLU A 146 -10.83 -11.16 7.08
CA GLU A 146 -11.71 -11.65 8.14
C GLU A 146 -12.30 -10.51 8.96
N GLY A 147 -13.60 -10.59 9.26
CA GLY A 147 -14.34 -9.54 9.97
C GLY A 147 -14.70 -8.33 9.11
N ASP A 148 -15.38 -7.36 9.72
CA ASP A 148 -15.89 -6.15 9.04
C ASP A 148 -15.10 -4.88 9.35
N THR A 149 -14.17 -4.96 10.30
CA THR A 149 -13.37 -3.83 10.75
C THR A 149 -11.89 -4.13 10.59
N LEU A 150 -11.18 -3.21 9.96
CA LEU A 150 -9.72 -3.20 9.95
C LEU A 150 -9.23 -2.29 11.08
N ILE A 151 -8.18 -2.70 11.75
CA ILE A 151 -7.54 -1.91 12.80
C ILE A 151 -6.19 -1.43 12.29
N LEU A 152 -5.96 -0.12 12.30
CA LEU A 152 -4.62 0.43 12.10
C LEU A 152 -3.97 0.67 13.46
N GLY A 153 -2.88 0.01 13.70
CA GLY A 153 -2.08 0.11 14.92
C GLY A 153 -0.59 -0.06 14.65
N VAL A 154 0.16 -0.28 15.72
CA VAL A 154 1.61 -0.53 15.66
C VAL A 154 1.89 -2.01 15.78
N GLY A 155 2.79 -2.54 14.96
CA GLY A 155 3.24 -3.93 15.02
C GLY A 155 3.84 -4.27 16.39
N LYS A 156 3.52 -5.45 16.91
CA LYS A 156 3.95 -5.93 18.22
C LYS A 156 5.16 -6.85 18.09
N GLU A 157 5.90 -7.01 19.17
CA GLU A 157 6.98 -7.99 19.26
C GLU A 157 6.43 -9.41 19.01
N GLY A 158 7.12 -10.18 18.17
CA GLY A 158 6.73 -11.55 17.85
C GLY A 158 5.47 -11.69 16.99
N GLU A 159 4.87 -10.60 16.54
CA GLU A 159 3.68 -10.65 15.68
C GLU A 159 4.02 -11.33 14.34
N ILE A 160 3.27 -12.39 14.01
CA ILE A 160 3.49 -13.18 12.80
C ILE A 160 3.02 -12.40 11.58
N PHE A 161 3.91 -12.22 10.59
CA PHE A 161 3.60 -11.56 9.33
C PHE A 161 4.45 -12.15 8.22
N ARG A 162 3.82 -12.64 7.16
CA ARG A 162 4.49 -13.18 5.97
C ARG A 162 4.35 -12.19 4.82
N GLY A 163 5.40 -11.41 4.58
CA GLY A 163 5.40 -10.45 3.47
C GLY A 163 5.47 -11.14 2.11
N ILE A 164 4.69 -10.64 1.15
CA ILE A 164 4.65 -11.16 -0.23
C ILE A 164 6.06 -11.21 -0.82
N GLY A 165 6.52 -12.41 -1.20
CA GLY A 165 7.83 -12.64 -1.77
C GLY A 165 9.03 -12.36 -0.83
N ARG A 166 8.79 -12.20 0.48
CA ARG A 166 9.82 -11.85 1.48
C ARG A 166 9.93 -12.83 2.64
N GLY A 167 8.95 -13.74 2.79
CA GLY A 167 8.87 -14.64 3.94
C GLY A 167 8.48 -13.92 5.23
N VAL A 168 8.90 -14.45 6.37
CA VAL A 168 8.59 -13.87 7.69
C VAL A 168 9.29 -12.54 7.88
N LEU A 169 8.51 -11.50 8.19
CA LEU A 169 8.99 -10.14 8.49
C LEU A 169 8.77 -9.80 9.96
N ASN A 170 9.76 -9.17 10.59
CA ASN A 170 9.57 -8.50 11.87
C ASN A 170 8.86 -7.16 11.64
N ILE A 171 7.57 -7.10 11.97
CA ILE A 171 6.73 -5.91 11.81
C ILE A 171 6.61 -5.08 13.10
N GLU A 172 7.28 -5.46 14.18
CA GLU A 172 7.35 -4.68 15.41
C GLU A 172 7.70 -3.22 15.12
N GLY A 173 6.92 -2.28 15.66
CA GLY A 173 7.10 -0.84 15.44
C GLY A 173 6.73 -0.33 14.04
N LEU A 174 6.21 -1.17 13.14
CA LEU A 174 5.64 -0.70 11.87
C LEU A 174 4.16 -0.35 12.03
N PRO A 175 3.64 0.65 11.28
CA PRO A 175 2.20 0.77 11.05
C PRO A 175 1.66 -0.51 10.43
N VAL A 176 0.62 -1.09 11.02
CA VAL A 176 0.04 -2.36 10.57
C VAL A 176 -1.48 -2.24 10.49
N TYR A 177 -2.04 -2.59 9.34
CA TYR A 177 -3.45 -2.90 9.21
C TYR A 177 -3.69 -4.35 9.63
N ARG A 178 -4.70 -4.57 10.46
CA ARG A 178 -5.12 -5.90 10.95
C ARG A 178 -6.58 -6.14 10.63
N ASP A 179 -6.88 -7.37 10.29
CA ASP A 179 -8.22 -7.93 10.37
C ASP A 179 -8.35 -8.81 11.63
N ASP A 180 -9.44 -9.60 11.75
CA ASP A 180 -9.67 -10.45 12.92
C ASP A 180 -8.63 -11.58 13.07
N LYS A 181 -7.88 -11.92 12.02
CA LYS A 181 -6.80 -12.94 12.07
C LYS A 181 -5.42 -12.36 12.37
N GLY A 182 -5.20 -11.08 12.13
CA GLY A 182 -3.90 -10.44 12.35
C GLY A 182 -3.48 -9.46 11.26
N GLY A 183 -2.19 -9.18 11.16
CA GLY A 183 -1.66 -8.23 10.19
C GLY A 183 -1.96 -8.60 8.74
N ILE A 184 -2.41 -7.64 7.95
CA ILE A 184 -2.67 -7.80 6.51
C ILE A 184 -1.76 -6.93 5.66
N GLY A 185 -1.30 -5.79 6.16
CA GLY A 185 -0.46 -4.88 5.40
C GLY A 185 0.29 -3.87 6.26
N THR A 186 1.45 -3.48 5.76
CA THR A 186 2.30 -2.42 6.29
C THR A 186 2.74 -1.51 5.14
N PRO A 187 3.22 -0.28 5.37
CA PRO A 187 3.78 0.53 4.29
C PRO A 187 5.04 -0.08 3.63
N THR A 188 5.60 -1.14 4.22
CA THR A 188 6.77 -1.86 3.68
C THR A 188 6.37 -3.04 2.79
N SER A 189 5.32 -3.78 3.14
CA SER A 189 4.84 -4.98 2.44
C SER A 189 3.44 -5.36 2.89
N ASP A 190 2.70 -5.99 1.99
CA ASP A 190 1.44 -6.65 2.30
C ASP A 190 1.67 -8.12 2.71
N GLU A 191 0.71 -8.71 3.39
CA GLU A 191 0.77 -10.07 3.90
C GLU A 191 0.27 -11.08 2.83
N GLU A 192 0.94 -12.23 2.74
CA GLU A 192 0.70 -13.26 1.71
C GLU A 192 -0.75 -13.79 1.76
N ARG A 193 -1.36 -13.91 2.95
CA ARG A 193 -2.71 -14.45 3.14
C ARG A 193 -3.79 -13.64 2.42
N THR A 194 -3.65 -12.31 2.41
CA THR A 194 -4.62 -11.38 1.80
C THR A 194 -4.21 -10.92 0.41
N LYS A 195 -3.21 -11.56 -0.18
CA LYS A 195 -2.77 -11.29 -1.54
C LYS A 195 -3.92 -11.49 -2.53
N GLN A 196 -4.09 -10.55 -3.41
CA GLN A 196 -5.02 -10.54 -4.52
C GLN A 196 -4.59 -11.47 -5.64
#